data_93a7f63745e118350d425c5960aaea29
#
_entry.id   93a7f63745e118350d425c5960aaea29
#
_cell.length_a   1.000
_cell.length_b   1.000
_cell.length_c   1.000
_cell.angle_alpha   90.00
_cell.angle_beta   90.00
_cell.angle_gamma   90.00
#
_symmetry.space_group_name_H-M   'P 1'
#
loop_
_entity.id
_entity.type
_entity.pdbx_description
1 polymer ?
#
loop_
_entity_poly.entity_id
_entity_poly.type
_entity_poly.pdbx_seq_one_letter_code
_entity_poly.pdbx_strand_id
1 'polypeptide(L)'
;MGLMIILGYLLFRWAGWTYLANMVILIVTLVGSVILMMSANRFNLNREKSGISHYVILAITLFLLTGTFLFGFMTTKTHFNGGTIRFTGLYATEMKVTDVDKVELTDTIPALRMRNNGFSLGPVHKGTFTLEEFGKCRLYINAGKGQYLIITDRTGFRTILRYKNNQESQSIYERIEEVIISSTRVK
;
A
#
# COMPACT_ATOMS: atom_id res chain seq x y z
N MET A 1 -26.89 1.94 -2.55
CA MET A 1 -25.57 2.11 -1.90
C MET A 1 -24.56 1.02 -2.29
N GLY A 2 -24.90 -0.26 -2.23
CA GLY A 2 -24.01 -1.36 -2.61
C GLY A 2 -23.51 -1.34 -4.07
N LEU A 3 -24.32 -0.89 -5.00
CA LEU A 3 -23.97 -0.84 -6.43
C LEU A 3 -22.83 0.15 -6.75
N MET A 4 -22.78 1.30 -6.06
CA MET A 4 -21.69 2.28 -6.24
C MET A 4 -20.35 1.80 -5.68
N ILE A 5 -20.38 1.02 -4.59
CA ILE A 5 -19.17 0.42 -4.00
C ILE A 5 -18.63 -0.66 -4.94
N ILE A 6 -19.51 -1.50 -5.49
CA ILE A 6 -19.13 -2.55 -6.44
C ILE A 6 -18.60 -1.94 -7.75
N LEU A 7 -19.24 -0.89 -8.27
CA LEU A 7 -18.79 -0.18 -9.47
C LEU A 7 -17.42 0.49 -9.26
N GLY A 8 -17.22 1.12 -8.09
CA GLY A 8 -15.93 1.70 -7.70
C GLY A 8 -14.81 0.65 -7.60
N TYR A 9 -15.12 -0.52 -7.03
CA TYR A 9 -14.18 -1.65 -6.93
C TYR A 9 -13.83 -2.24 -8.32
N LEU A 10 -14.81 -2.38 -9.21
CA LEU A 10 -14.60 -2.86 -10.58
C LEU A 10 -13.79 -1.87 -11.41
N LEU A 11 -14.07 -0.58 -11.31
CA LEU A 11 -13.30 0.49 -11.98
C LEU A 11 -11.86 0.55 -11.44
N PHE A 12 -11.66 0.38 -10.13
CA PHE A 12 -10.35 0.33 -9.49
C PHE A 12 -9.51 -0.86 -9.98
N ARG A 13 -10.13 -2.02 -10.14
CA ARG A 13 -9.47 -3.25 -10.60
C ARG A 13 -9.15 -3.22 -12.09
N TRP A 14 -9.97 -2.58 -12.92
CA TRP A 14 -9.84 -2.60 -14.38
C TRP A 14 -8.89 -1.55 -14.95
N ALA A 15 -8.73 -0.42 -14.28
CA ALA A 15 -8.04 0.74 -14.86
C ALA A 15 -6.60 0.96 -14.40
N GLY A 16 -6.06 0.23 -13.39
CA GLY A 16 -4.72 0.52 -12.83
C GLY A 16 -4.59 1.97 -12.39
N TRP A 17 -5.67 2.53 -11.88
CA TRP A 17 -5.84 3.97 -11.69
C TRP A 17 -4.93 4.51 -10.60
N THR A 18 -4.27 5.59 -10.97
CA THR A 18 -3.36 6.42 -10.21
C THR A 18 -4.04 7.12 -9.02
N TYR A 19 -3.24 7.81 -8.22
CA TYR A 19 -3.62 8.71 -7.13
C TYR A 19 -4.88 9.57 -7.37
N LEU A 20 -5.12 10.00 -8.61
CA LEU A 20 -6.32 10.76 -8.98
C LEU A 20 -7.61 9.99 -8.70
N ALA A 21 -7.66 8.70 -8.98
CA ALA A 21 -8.85 7.89 -8.72
C ALA A 21 -9.11 7.74 -7.20
N ASN A 22 -8.07 7.54 -6.40
CA ASN A 22 -8.21 7.50 -4.95
C ASN A 22 -8.66 8.85 -4.38
N MET A 23 -8.14 9.97 -4.90
CA MET A 23 -8.60 11.31 -4.56
C MET A 23 -10.05 11.55 -4.98
N VAL A 24 -10.42 11.12 -6.18
CA VAL A 24 -11.81 11.25 -6.68
C VAL A 24 -12.77 10.43 -5.83
N ILE A 25 -12.43 9.18 -5.50
CA ILE A 25 -13.24 8.34 -4.62
C ILE A 25 -13.41 9.00 -3.24
N LEU A 26 -12.35 9.55 -2.67
CA LEU A 26 -12.37 10.24 -1.39
C LEU A 26 -13.26 11.50 -1.45
N ILE A 27 -13.11 12.31 -2.49
CA ILE A 27 -13.93 13.52 -2.71
C ILE A 27 -15.40 13.14 -2.94
N VAL A 28 -15.68 12.14 -3.78
CA VAL A 28 -17.05 11.68 -4.06
C VAL A 28 -17.71 11.12 -2.80
N THR A 29 -16.97 10.38 -1.98
CA THR A 29 -17.48 9.85 -0.70
C THR A 29 -17.80 11.00 0.27
N LEU A 30 -16.93 12.00 0.34
CA LEU A 30 -17.10 13.16 1.21
C LEU A 30 -18.25 14.05 0.75
N VAL A 31 -18.33 14.36 -0.53
CA VAL A 31 -19.41 15.14 -1.14
C VAL A 31 -20.74 14.37 -1.06
N GLY A 32 -20.73 13.07 -1.34
CA GLY A 32 -21.90 12.21 -1.21
C GLY A 32 -22.46 12.14 0.21
N SER A 33 -21.59 12.09 1.23
CA SER A 33 -22.02 12.12 2.63
C SER A 33 -22.60 13.49 3.03
N VAL A 34 -22.06 14.60 2.50
CA VAL A 34 -22.61 15.95 2.71
C VAL A 34 -23.97 16.09 2.03
N ILE A 35 -24.11 15.61 0.79
CA ILE A 35 -25.41 15.63 0.06
C ILE A 35 -26.47 14.79 0.77
N LEU A 36 -26.10 13.59 1.25
CA LEU A 36 -26.99 12.74 2.04
C LEU A 36 -27.43 13.44 3.34
N MET A 37 -26.48 14.12 4.01
CA MET A 37 -26.77 14.91 5.21
C MET A 37 -27.74 16.06 4.92
N MET A 38 -27.55 16.80 3.82
CA MET A 38 -28.42 17.91 3.40
C MET A 38 -29.80 17.39 2.97
N SER A 39 -29.87 16.25 2.27
CA SER A 39 -31.12 15.62 1.84
C SER A 39 -31.91 15.09 3.04
N ALA A 40 -31.28 14.44 4.00
CA ALA A 40 -31.90 13.99 5.23
C ALA A 40 -32.52 15.17 6.02
N ASN A 41 -31.90 16.34 5.99
CA ASN A 41 -32.42 17.54 6.63
C ASN A 41 -33.65 18.14 5.90
N ARG A 42 -33.74 17.98 4.58
CA ARG A 42 -34.91 18.44 3.79
C ARG A 42 -36.16 17.56 3.96
N PHE A 43 -35.97 16.25 4.17
CA PHE A 43 -37.08 15.30 4.27
C PHE A 43 -37.56 15.08 5.69
N ASN A 44 -36.91 15.65 6.70
CA ASN A 44 -37.24 15.41 8.10
C ASN A 44 -38.17 16.51 8.63
N LEU A 45 -39.49 16.27 8.52
CA LEU A 45 -40.54 17.16 9.03
C LEU A 45 -40.62 17.20 10.57
N ASN A 46 -39.88 16.34 11.27
CA ASN A 46 -39.82 16.29 12.74
C ASN A 46 -38.42 16.72 13.23
N ARG A 47 -38.29 17.97 13.57
CA ARG A 47 -37.06 18.67 13.93
C ARG A 47 -36.29 18.13 15.14
N GLU A 48 -36.93 17.46 16.07
CA GLU A 48 -36.30 17.03 17.34
C GLU A 48 -35.39 15.80 17.24
N LYS A 49 -35.60 14.91 16.26
CA LYS A 49 -34.82 13.67 16.12
C LYS A 49 -33.69 13.77 15.09
N SER A 50 -33.60 14.88 14.40
CA SER A 50 -32.65 15.09 13.29
C SER A 50 -31.18 15.20 13.73
N GLY A 51 -30.91 15.74 14.90
CA GLY A 51 -29.55 16.05 15.35
C GLY A 51 -28.65 14.80 15.50
N ILE A 52 -29.16 13.75 16.12
CA ILE A 52 -28.40 12.52 16.42
C ILE A 52 -28.02 11.78 15.13
N SER A 53 -28.91 11.71 14.14
CA SER A 53 -28.66 11.05 12.86
C SER A 53 -27.49 11.67 12.09
N HIS A 54 -27.35 12.99 12.10
CA HIS A 54 -26.25 13.69 11.42
C HIS A 54 -24.91 13.42 12.08
N TYR A 55 -24.84 13.42 13.40
CA TYR A 55 -23.62 13.11 14.13
C TYR A 55 -23.19 11.66 13.96
N VAL A 56 -24.13 10.72 13.87
CA VAL A 56 -23.86 9.30 13.60
C VAL A 56 -23.26 9.12 12.20
N ILE A 57 -23.85 9.75 11.17
CA ILE A 57 -23.31 9.69 9.79
C ILE A 57 -21.91 10.30 9.72
N LEU A 58 -21.71 11.45 10.36
CA LEU A 58 -20.40 12.11 10.43
C LEU A 58 -19.37 11.22 11.13
N ALA A 59 -19.72 10.61 12.26
CA ALA A 59 -18.83 9.73 13.02
C ALA A 59 -18.44 8.49 12.19
N ILE A 60 -19.41 7.85 11.50
CA ILE A 60 -19.13 6.72 10.61
C ILE A 60 -18.20 7.12 9.47
N THR A 61 -18.43 8.29 8.84
CA THR A 61 -17.60 8.78 7.75
C THR A 61 -16.17 9.05 8.23
N LEU A 62 -15.99 9.72 9.36
CA LEU A 62 -14.69 9.97 9.97
C LEU A 62 -13.99 8.67 10.38
N PHE A 63 -14.71 7.70 10.90
CA PHE A 63 -14.18 6.39 11.26
C PHE A 63 -13.66 5.64 10.02
N LEU A 64 -14.43 5.62 8.94
CA LEU A 64 -14.02 4.99 7.69
C LEU A 64 -12.81 5.69 7.05
N LEU A 65 -12.80 7.03 7.04
CA LEU A 65 -11.66 7.81 6.54
C LEU A 65 -10.40 7.54 7.36
N THR A 66 -10.51 7.59 8.68
CA THR A 66 -9.39 7.32 9.58
C THR A 66 -8.91 5.89 9.43
N GLY A 67 -9.82 4.92 9.34
CA GLY A 67 -9.49 3.50 9.13
C GLY A 67 -8.71 3.28 7.83
N THR A 68 -9.17 3.82 6.70
CA THR A 68 -8.46 3.70 5.41
C THR A 68 -7.09 4.36 5.43
N PHE A 69 -6.97 5.49 6.12
CA PHE A 69 -5.71 6.19 6.28
C PHE A 69 -4.71 5.38 7.13
N LEU A 70 -5.14 4.87 8.28
CA LEU A 70 -4.31 4.04 9.16
C LEU A 70 -3.84 2.75 8.48
N PHE A 71 -4.67 2.18 7.60
CA PHE A 71 -4.31 0.98 6.83
C PHE A 71 -3.06 1.21 5.95
N GLY A 72 -2.86 2.44 5.44
CA GLY A 72 -1.67 2.82 4.68
C GLY A 72 -0.36 2.70 5.47
N PHE A 73 -0.42 2.83 6.80
CA PHE A 73 0.76 2.72 7.67
C PHE A 73 1.07 1.30 8.14
N MET A 74 0.22 0.31 7.85
CA MET A 74 0.49 -1.08 8.26
C MET A 74 1.87 -1.52 7.78
N THR A 75 2.71 -1.97 8.72
CA THR A 75 4.07 -2.41 8.41
C THR A 75 4.03 -3.63 7.49
N THR A 76 4.75 -3.57 6.39
CA THR A 76 4.98 -4.72 5.52
C THR A 76 5.90 -5.70 6.23
N LYS A 77 5.50 -6.97 6.30
CA LYS A 77 6.30 -8.06 6.82
C LYS A 77 6.66 -9.01 5.70
N THR A 78 7.84 -9.62 5.79
CA THR A 78 8.30 -10.63 4.85
C THR A 78 8.15 -12.01 5.47
N HIS A 79 7.50 -12.91 4.76
CA HIS A 79 7.32 -14.30 5.12
C HIS A 79 7.92 -15.20 4.06
N PHE A 80 8.56 -16.29 4.51
CA PHE A 80 9.16 -17.30 3.65
C PHE A 80 8.32 -18.58 3.74
N ASN A 81 7.87 -19.07 2.60
CA ASN A 81 7.07 -20.28 2.54
C ASN A 81 7.38 -21.08 1.26
N GLY A 82 7.95 -22.28 1.42
CA GLY A 82 8.12 -23.25 0.34
C GLY A 82 8.80 -22.72 -0.93
N GLY A 83 9.86 -21.88 -0.80
CA GLY A 83 10.55 -21.30 -1.95
C GLY A 83 9.89 -20.03 -2.51
N THR A 84 8.95 -19.45 -1.75
CA THR A 84 8.28 -18.19 -2.11
C THR A 84 8.52 -17.16 -1.01
N ILE A 85 8.85 -15.94 -1.40
CA ILE A 85 8.95 -14.76 -0.54
C ILE A 85 7.64 -13.99 -0.67
N ARG A 86 6.92 -13.85 0.43
CA ARG A 86 5.64 -13.15 0.50
C ARG A 86 5.77 -11.85 1.27
N PHE A 87 5.40 -10.74 0.65
CA PHE A 87 5.32 -9.42 1.27
C PHE A 87 3.87 -9.15 1.65
N THR A 88 3.62 -8.84 2.94
CA THR A 88 2.27 -8.58 3.46
C THR A 88 1.95 -7.09 3.49
N GLY A 89 0.68 -6.75 3.67
CA GLY A 89 0.21 -5.37 3.78
C GLY A 89 -0.66 -4.95 2.61
N LEU A 90 -0.88 -3.64 2.47
CA LEU A 90 -1.82 -3.07 1.50
C LEU A 90 -1.51 -3.42 0.03
N TYR A 91 -0.22 -3.59 -0.29
CA TYR A 91 0.27 -3.94 -1.63
C TYR A 91 0.95 -5.32 -1.60
N ALA A 92 0.32 -6.28 -0.91
CA ALA A 92 0.83 -7.64 -0.79
C ALA A 92 1.19 -8.23 -2.15
N THR A 93 2.32 -8.94 -2.22
CA THR A 93 2.76 -9.67 -3.41
C THR A 93 3.62 -10.84 -3.01
N GLU A 94 3.81 -11.73 -3.95
CA GLU A 94 4.65 -12.92 -3.80
C GLU A 94 5.70 -12.94 -4.91
N MET A 95 6.88 -13.48 -4.59
CA MET A 95 8.00 -13.67 -5.49
C MET A 95 8.59 -15.05 -5.24
N LYS A 96 8.84 -15.83 -6.28
CA LYS A 96 9.56 -17.09 -6.13
C LYS A 96 11.04 -16.80 -5.88
N VAL A 97 11.66 -17.55 -4.99
CA VAL A 97 13.11 -17.45 -4.73
C VAL A 97 13.91 -17.73 -6.00
N THR A 98 13.44 -18.65 -6.84
CA THR A 98 14.05 -18.97 -8.15
C THR A 98 14.08 -17.79 -9.13
N ASP A 99 13.21 -16.81 -8.94
CA ASP A 99 13.13 -15.64 -9.81
C ASP A 99 14.05 -14.50 -9.32
N VAL A 100 14.63 -14.63 -8.13
CA VAL A 100 15.59 -13.66 -7.59
C VAL A 100 16.92 -13.82 -8.32
N ASP A 101 17.44 -12.71 -8.83
CA ASP A 101 18.76 -12.61 -9.45
C ASP A 101 19.80 -12.07 -8.47
N LYS A 102 19.45 -10.98 -7.76
CA LYS A 102 20.37 -10.29 -6.85
C LYS A 102 19.65 -9.72 -5.64
N VAL A 103 20.33 -9.72 -4.50
CA VAL A 103 19.89 -9.06 -3.27
C VAL A 103 21.00 -8.17 -2.75
N GLU A 104 20.66 -6.95 -2.34
CA GLU A 104 21.62 -5.93 -1.90
C GLU A 104 21.07 -5.16 -0.70
N LEU A 105 21.97 -4.76 0.20
CA LEU A 105 21.72 -3.75 1.23
C LEU A 105 22.40 -2.44 0.86
N THR A 106 21.69 -1.33 0.99
CA THR A 106 22.23 0.01 0.72
C THR A 106 21.65 1.03 1.69
N ASP A 107 22.40 2.09 1.94
CA ASP A 107 21.93 3.19 2.80
C ASP A 107 21.06 4.20 2.04
N THR A 108 21.17 4.22 0.71
CA THR A 108 20.47 5.18 -0.16
C THR A 108 19.80 4.50 -1.34
N ILE A 109 18.76 5.12 -1.86
CA ILE A 109 18.12 4.76 -3.12
C ILE A 109 18.01 6.01 -4.01
N PRO A 110 17.93 5.85 -5.34
CA PRO A 110 17.71 6.96 -6.25
C PRO A 110 16.44 7.74 -5.93
N ALA A 111 16.39 8.99 -6.36
CA ALA A 111 15.25 9.88 -6.08
C ALA A 111 13.95 9.34 -6.68
N LEU A 112 12.86 9.61 -5.97
CA LEU A 112 11.51 9.24 -6.38
C LEU A 112 11.06 10.21 -7.48
N ARG A 113 10.89 9.71 -8.70
CA ARG A 113 10.42 10.50 -9.84
C ARG A 113 8.90 10.58 -9.92
N MET A 114 8.23 9.44 -9.80
CA MET A 114 6.79 9.36 -9.99
C MET A 114 6.17 8.21 -9.16
N ARG A 115 4.98 8.45 -8.62
CA ARG A 115 4.13 7.42 -8.04
C ARG A 115 3.15 6.90 -9.09
N ASN A 116 3.29 5.63 -9.49
CA ASN A 116 2.42 4.98 -10.47
C ASN A 116 1.13 4.46 -9.81
N ASN A 117 1.28 3.66 -8.74
CA ASN A 117 0.16 3.14 -7.95
C ASN A 117 0.66 2.80 -6.54
N GLY A 118 0.24 3.56 -5.54
CA GLY A 118 0.75 3.32 -4.20
C GLY A 118 0.33 4.38 -3.18
N PHE A 119 0.66 4.09 -1.93
CA PHE A 119 0.54 4.99 -0.79
C PHE A 119 1.88 5.69 -0.57
N SER A 120 1.84 7.02 -0.41
CA SER A 120 3.03 7.83 -0.11
C SER A 120 2.66 8.93 0.86
N LEU A 121 3.22 8.89 2.06
CA LEU A 121 3.06 9.92 3.08
C LEU A 121 4.31 10.03 3.94
N GLY A 122 4.95 11.20 3.92
CA GLY A 122 6.24 11.42 4.57
C GLY A 122 7.27 10.37 4.14
N PRO A 123 7.92 9.67 5.10
CA PRO A 123 8.94 8.66 4.80
C PRO A 123 8.37 7.30 4.39
N VAL A 124 7.04 7.13 4.33
CA VAL A 124 6.39 5.85 4.00
C VAL A 124 5.99 5.81 2.55
N HIS A 125 6.51 4.84 1.80
CA HIS A 125 6.17 4.60 0.40
C HIS A 125 5.86 3.13 0.17
N LYS A 126 4.66 2.81 -0.33
CA LYS A 126 4.22 1.44 -0.58
C LYS A 126 3.47 1.33 -1.89
N GLY A 127 3.82 0.34 -2.70
CA GLY A 127 3.24 0.12 -4.01
C GLY A 127 4.24 0.29 -5.14
N THR A 128 3.79 0.70 -6.32
CA THR A 128 4.60 0.83 -7.52
C THR A 128 4.97 2.29 -7.79
N PHE A 129 6.25 2.53 -7.96
CA PHE A 129 6.85 3.85 -8.17
C PHE A 129 7.86 3.80 -9.31
N THR A 130 8.25 4.96 -9.83
CA THR A 130 9.36 5.13 -10.76
C THR A 130 10.44 5.94 -10.06
N LEU A 131 11.64 5.37 -9.94
CA LEU A 131 12.85 6.03 -9.45
C LEU A 131 13.70 6.48 -10.64
N GLU A 132 14.56 7.48 -10.45
CA GLU A 132 15.32 8.08 -11.54
C GLU A 132 16.22 7.08 -12.30
N GLU A 133 17.04 6.32 -11.60
CA GLU A 133 17.98 5.39 -12.24
C GLU A 133 17.43 3.96 -12.37
N PHE A 134 16.49 3.59 -11.48
CA PHE A 134 15.97 2.23 -11.42
C PHE A 134 14.75 1.99 -12.29
N GLY A 135 14.13 3.08 -12.81
CA GLY A 135 12.88 2.96 -13.52
C GLY A 135 11.72 2.52 -12.63
N LYS A 136 10.81 1.74 -13.20
CA LYS A 136 9.63 1.23 -12.48
C LYS A 136 10.04 0.13 -11.49
N CYS A 137 9.70 0.32 -10.22
CA CYS A 137 10.00 -0.62 -9.14
C CYS A 137 8.85 -0.69 -8.13
N ARG A 138 8.91 -1.65 -7.22
CA ARG A 138 7.98 -1.80 -6.11
C ARG A 138 8.66 -1.39 -4.81
N LEU A 139 7.98 -0.55 -4.03
CA LEU A 139 8.48 -0.05 -2.76
C LEU A 139 7.63 -0.58 -1.60
N TYR A 140 8.31 -0.97 -0.53
CA TYR A 140 7.77 -1.30 0.78
C TYR A 140 8.59 -0.57 1.86
N ILE A 141 8.59 0.75 1.79
CA ILE A 141 9.38 1.60 2.67
C ILE A 141 8.52 1.98 3.87
N ASN A 142 8.89 1.50 5.04
CA ASN A 142 8.30 1.88 6.31
C ASN A 142 9.05 3.09 6.90
N ALA A 143 8.38 3.81 7.83
CA ALA A 143 9.06 4.81 8.64
C ALA A 143 10.11 4.12 9.53
N GLY A 144 11.38 4.56 9.41
CA GLY A 144 12.48 3.96 10.17
C GLY A 144 13.83 4.44 9.64
N LYS A 145 14.90 3.92 10.25
CA LYS A 145 16.29 4.21 9.90
C LYS A 145 17.04 2.97 9.39
N GLY A 146 16.33 1.88 9.07
CA GLY A 146 16.93 0.69 8.50
C GLY A 146 17.49 0.93 7.11
N GLN A 147 18.49 0.14 6.73
CA GLN A 147 19.01 0.10 5.35
C GLN A 147 17.92 -0.36 4.38
N TYR A 148 18.06 0.05 3.14
CA TYR A 148 17.21 -0.43 2.07
C TYR A 148 17.69 -1.80 1.60
N LEU A 149 16.77 -2.75 1.55
CA LEU A 149 16.96 -4.07 0.97
C LEU A 149 16.40 -4.05 -0.45
N ILE A 150 17.26 -4.24 -1.44
CA ILE A 150 16.89 -4.26 -2.86
C ILE A 150 16.93 -5.71 -3.33
N ILE A 151 15.81 -6.22 -3.81
CA ILE A 151 15.69 -7.52 -4.44
C ILE A 151 15.47 -7.27 -5.93
N THR A 152 16.38 -7.70 -6.77
CA THR A 152 16.27 -7.64 -8.23
C THR A 152 15.89 -9.02 -8.73
N ASP A 153 14.83 -9.11 -9.52
CA ASP A 153 14.46 -10.35 -10.18
C ASP A 153 15.20 -10.51 -11.52
N ARG A 154 15.07 -11.70 -12.13
CA ARG A 154 15.72 -12.02 -13.42
C ARG A 154 15.25 -11.17 -14.60
N THR A 155 14.14 -10.45 -14.45
CA THR A 155 13.66 -9.50 -15.47
C THR A 155 14.26 -8.10 -15.28
N GLY A 156 15.04 -7.89 -14.21
CA GLY A 156 15.60 -6.61 -13.81
C GLY A 156 14.63 -5.74 -13.01
N PHE A 157 13.42 -6.25 -12.68
CA PHE A 157 12.48 -5.51 -11.84
C PHE A 157 12.94 -5.52 -10.39
N ARG A 158 12.88 -4.36 -9.74
CA ARG A 158 13.37 -4.18 -8.37
C ARG A 158 12.24 -4.05 -7.38
N THR A 159 12.34 -4.80 -6.29
CA THR A 159 11.51 -4.67 -5.10
C THR A 159 12.38 -4.14 -3.97
N ILE A 160 12.04 -2.99 -3.43
CA ILE A 160 12.83 -2.26 -2.44
C ILE A 160 12.06 -2.21 -1.13
N LEU A 161 12.67 -2.71 -0.07
CA LEU A 161 12.10 -2.73 1.28
C LEU A 161 12.94 -1.88 2.22
N ARG A 162 12.30 -1.30 3.22
CA ARG A 162 12.97 -0.66 4.35
C ARG A 162 12.24 -0.99 5.63
N TYR A 163 12.95 -1.60 6.56
CA TYR A 163 12.46 -1.95 7.87
C TYR A 163 12.72 -0.84 8.89
N LYS A 164 12.29 -1.02 10.14
CA LYS A 164 12.42 0.00 11.18
C LYS A 164 13.87 0.26 11.58
N ASN A 165 14.71 -0.77 11.55
CA ASN A 165 16.12 -0.70 11.94
C ASN A 165 17.00 -1.59 11.04
N ASN A 166 18.31 -1.40 11.13
CA ASN A 166 19.29 -2.16 10.34
C ASN A 166 19.29 -3.65 10.68
N GLN A 167 19.09 -4.02 11.94
CA GLN A 167 19.10 -5.40 12.38
C GLN A 167 17.98 -6.21 11.70
N GLU A 168 16.79 -5.63 11.59
CA GLU A 168 15.67 -6.27 10.88
C GLU A 168 15.98 -6.40 9.36
N SER A 169 16.53 -5.34 8.74
CA SER A 169 16.94 -5.38 7.32
C SER A 169 18.00 -6.46 7.08
N GLN A 170 19.00 -6.54 7.96
CA GLN A 170 20.09 -7.50 7.87
C GLN A 170 19.59 -8.94 8.04
N SER A 171 18.73 -9.19 9.03
CA SER A 171 18.20 -10.55 9.28
C SER A 171 17.36 -11.07 8.10
N ILE A 172 16.61 -10.19 7.45
CA ILE A 172 15.82 -10.55 6.25
C ILE A 172 16.74 -10.78 5.05
N TYR A 173 17.78 -9.95 4.88
CA TYR A 173 18.80 -10.14 3.85
C TYR A 173 19.46 -11.53 3.96
N GLU A 174 20.00 -11.86 5.12
CA GLU A 174 20.63 -13.14 5.40
C GLU A 174 19.69 -14.32 5.14
N ARG A 175 18.42 -14.17 5.54
CA ARG A 175 17.42 -15.21 5.33
C ARG A 175 17.11 -15.42 3.84
N ILE A 176 17.08 -14.35 3.05
CA ILE A 176 16.88 -14.48 1.59
C ILE A 176 18.08 -15.19 0.96
N GLU A 177 19.32 -14.82 1.33
CA GLU A 177 20.53 -15.47 0.83
C GLU A 177 20.56 -16.96 1.17
N GLU A 178 20.24 -17.34 2.41
CA GLU A 178 20.13 -18.75 2.81
C GLU A 178 19.16 -19.53 1.93
N VAL A 179 17.99 -18.97 1.67
CA VAL A 179 16.95 -19.63 0.86
C VAL A 179 17.38 -19.74 -0.61
N ILE A 180 18.08 -18.73 -1.16
CA ILE A 180 18.64 -18.78 -2.51
C ILE A 180 19.68 -19.89 -2.61
N ILE A 181 20.64 -19.94 -1.68
CA ILE A 181 21.70 -20.95 -1.65
C ILE A 181 21.11 -22.36 -1.52
N SER A 182 20.12 -22.54 -0.63
CA SER A 182 19.46 -23.83 -0.45
C SER A 182 18.71 -24.28 -1.71
N SER A 183 18.05 -23.36 -2.40
CA SER A 183 17.32 -23.66 -3.64
C SER A 183 18.24 -24.02 -4.82
N THR A 184 19.47 -23.53 -4.81
CA THR A 184 20.47 -23.83 -5.86
C THR A 184 21.12 -25.20 -5.66
N ARG A 185 21.20 -25.70 -4.42
CA ARG A 185 21.80 -27.01 -4.10
C ARG A 185 20.90 -28.20 -4.38
N VAL A 186 19.61 -27.98 -4.59
CA VAL A 186 18.60 -29.04 -4.82
C VAL A 186 18.41 -29.32 -6.32
N LYS A 187 19.11 -28.62 -7.20
CA LYS A 187 19.18 -28.91 -8.64
C LYS A 187 20.44 -29.72 -8.97
#